data_24e0befdd47c61dc6c7ae1d4d8490a98
#
_entry.id   24e0befdd47c61dc6c7ae1d4d8490a98
#
_cell.length_a   1.000
_cell.length_b   1.000
_cell.length_c   1.000
_cell.angle_alpha   90.00
_cell.angle_beta   90.00
_cell.angle_gamma   90.00
#
_symmetry.space_group_name_H-M   'P 1'
#
loop_
_entity.id
_entity.type
_entity.pdbx_description
1 polymer ?
#
loop_
_entity_poly.entity_id
_entity_poly.type
_entity_poly.pdbx_seq_one_letter_code
_entity_poly.pdbx_strand_id
1 'polypeptide(L)'
;MSRPITHIMMLLIVPLLLFSSACAGTSVQPGQRGLMWRPFSEGLSTEPLKDGFYWRAPWNDVYLYDVRWQSFTEGIDALSADDLQVIVKAAIILRPIPEEVYFLAHEVGPDFYPRIVKPEFLAAVRSVVSGYSMVTVPEKSSEIASKVQAVVVEKLKGRHLAIQSIALADVDFPQIVLSAIEQKQAKEQEKEQKEFELMIATKDAEIARTRAKGEGDSIRIRAEGEAEGLRIRAIGQAKAQETITKTLTADYLRYKLYDSPNSKLVLLPDKLNVPILVNPGSDQPHQLIQNDAHSR
;
A
#
# COMPACT_ATOMS: atom_id res chain seq x y z
N MET A 1 -9.27 -71.02 -74.65
CA MET A 1 -8.39 -69.85 -74.91
C MET A 1 -8.93 -68.58 -74.24
N SER A 2 -8.77 -68.37 -72.95
CA SER A 2 -9.27 -67.16 -72.26
C SER A 2 -8.45 -66.75 -71.07
N ARG A 3 -7.20 -67.14 -70.92
CA ARG A 3 -6.34 -66.80 -69.77
C ARG A 3 -5.42 -65.56 -69.87
N PRO A 4 -5.04 -64.97 -71.03
CA PRO A 4 -4.14 -63.82 -71.05
C PRO A 4 -4.81 -62.50 -70.70
N ILE A 5 -6.10 -62.32 -70.97
CA ILE A 5 -6.80 -61.02 -70.71
C ILE A 5 -6.99 -60.72 -69.26
N THR A 6 -7.25 -61.74 -68.46
CA THR A 6 -7.46 -61.58 -66.99
C THR A 6 -6.13 -61.20 -66.27
N HIS A 7 -4.98 -61.71 -66.71
CA HIS A 7 -3.71 -61.32 -66.13
C HIS A 7 -3.26 -59.91 -66.55
N ILE A 8 -3.55 -59.47 -67.77
CA ILE A 8 -3.30 -58.11 -68.21
C ILE A 8 -4.18 -57.11 -67.47
N MET A 9 -5.47 -57.43 -67.26
CA MET A 9 -6.41 -56.60 -66.52
C MET A 9 -6.04 -56.53 -65.03
N MET A 10 -5.59 -57.63 -64.42
CA MET A 10 -5.08 -57.65 -63.06
C MET A 10 -3.78 -56.87 -62.92
N LEU A 11 -2.86 -56.87 -63.89
CA LEU A 11 -1.61 -56.16 -63.92
C LEU A 11 -1.81 -54.64 -64.03
N LEU A 12 -2.94 -54.18 -64.61
CA LEU A 12 -3.31 -52.76 -64.72
C LEU A 12 -4.12 -52.27 -63.49
N ILE A 13 -4.92 -53.13 -62.85
CA ILE A 13 -5.74 -52.76 -61.68
C ILE A 13 -4.89 -52.62 -60.41
N VAL A 14 -3.87 -53.44 -60.23
CA VAL A 14 -2.99 -53.38 -59.04
C VAL A 14 -2.26 -52.05 -58.91
N PRO A 15 -1.59 -51.46 -59.93
CA PRO A 15 -0.98 -50.16 -59.83
C PRO A 15 -2.02 -49.03 -59.72
N LEU A 16 -3.23 -49.16 -60.27
CA LEU A 16 -4.29 -48.18 -60.15
C LEU A 16 -4.84 -48.13 -58.71
N LEU A 17 -4.97 -49.29 -58.03
CA LEU A 17 -5.32 -49.40 -56.62
C LEU A 17 -4.19 -48.90 -55.68
N LEU A 18 -2.94 -49.11 -56.01
CA LEU A 18 -1.80 -48.56 -55.25
C LEU A 18 -1.69 -47.05 -55.40
N PHE A 19 -2.04 -46.49 -56.57
CA PHE A 19 -2.06 -45.04 -56.79
C PHE A 19 -3.22 -44.35 -56.03
N SER A 20 -4.36 -44.99 -55.85
CA SER A 20 -5.52 -44.42 -55.11
C SER A 20 -5.29 -44.34 -53.59
N SER A 21 -4.37 -45.14 -53.04
CA SER A 21 -4.05 -45.14 -51.60
C SER A 21 -3.04 -44.07 -51.25
N ALA A 22 -2.42 -43.35 -52.23
CA ALA A 22 -1.32 -42.44 -52.01
C ALA A 22 -1.75 -41.00 -51.73
N CYS A 23 -3.02 -40.63 -51.88
CA CYS A 23 -3.49 -39.28 -51.56
C CYS A 23 -3.69 -39.13 -50.06
N ALA A 24 -2.82 -38.35 -49.40
CA ALA A 24 -2.96 -38.01 -47.97
C ALA A 24 -3.66 -36.66 -47.83
N GLY A 25 -4.63 -36.60 -46.89
CA GLY A 25 -5.25 -35.32 -46.50
C GLY A 25 -4.58 -34.74 -45.28
N THR A 26 -4.47 -33.43 -45.25
CA THR A 26 -3.95 -32.67 -44.09
C THR A 26 -5.06 -31.70 -43.65
N SER A 27 -5.34 -31.68 -42.35
CA SER A 27 -6.27 -30.73 -41.74
C SER A 27 -5.50 -29.60 -41.10
N VAL A 28 -5.79 -28.35 -41.47
CA VAL A 28 -5.33 -27.13 -40.81
C VAL A 28 -6.41 -26.74 -39.79
N GLN A 29 -6.04 -26.75 -38.54
CA GLN A 29 -6.98 -26.43 -37.45
C GLN A 29 -7.24 -24.92 -37.31
N PRO A 30 -8.36 -24.50 -36.74
CA PRO A 30 -8.60 -23.10 -36.41
C PRO A 30 -7.47 -22.54 -35.51
N GLY A 31 -6.95 -21.37 -35.89
CA GLY A 31 -5.79 -20.77 -35.21
C GLY A 31 -4.44 -21.23 -35.74
N GLN A 32 -4.41 -22.05 -36.78
CA GLN A 32 -3.19 -22.43 -37.51
C GLN A 32 -3.22 -21.87 -38.93
N ARG A 33 -2.02 -21.75 -39.52
CA ARG A 33 -1.82 -21.51 -40.96
C ARG A 33 -0.91 -22.60 -41.48
N GLY A 34 -1.27 -23.18 -42.62
CA GLY A 34 -0.48 -24.18 -43.31
C GLY A 34 0.33 -23.55 -44.45
N LEU A 35 1.58 -23.97 -44.62
CA LEU A 35 2.36 -23.66 -45.82
C LEU A 35 2.66 -24.96 -46.54
N MET A 36 2.21 -25.09 -47.80
CA MET A 36 2.43 -26.28 -48.59
C MET A 36 3.80 -26.23 -49.25
N TRP A 37 4.61 -27.25 -48.99
CA TRP A 37 5.87 -27.50 -49.65
C TRP A 37 5.67 -28.44 -50.84
N ARG A 38 6.02 -27.98 -52.03
CA ARG A 38 5.89 -28.72 -53.31
C ARG A 38 7.26 -28.91 -53.92
N PRO A 39 7.98 -30.00 -53.61
CA PRO A 39 9.38 -30.19 -54.05
C PRO A 39 9.57 -30.28 -55.57
N PHE A 40 8.54 -30.69 -56.29
CA PHE A 40 8.62 -30.85 -57.76
C PHE A 40 7.94 -29.71 -58.54
N SER A 41 7.57 -28.61 -57.89
CA SER A 41 6.86 -27.49 -58.51
C SER A 41 7.40 -26.15 -57.97
N GLU A 42 6.54 -25.38 -57.35
CA GLU A 42 6.83 -23.98 -56.94
C GLU A 42 7.60 -23.85 -55.61
N GLY A 43 7.92 -24.98 -54.96
CA GLY A 43 8.54 -24.95 -53.65
C GLY A 43 7.52 -24.62 -52.51
N LEU A 44 7.86 -23.67 -51.64
CA LEU A 44 6.98 -23.25 -50.55
C LEU A 44 5.90 -22.31 -51.08
N SER A 45 4.63 -22.63 -50.80
CA SER A 45 3.48 -21.81 -51.19
C SER A 45 3.54 -20.41 -50.54
N THR A 46 3.38 -19.37 -51.38
CA THR A 46 3.40 -17.97 -50.94
C THR A 46 2.11 -17.62 -50.18
N GLU A 47 0.98 -18.25 -50.52
CA GLU A 47 -0.28 -18.03 -49.79
C GLU A 47 -0.42 -19.04 -48.65
N PRO A 48 -0.60 -18.58 -47.39
CA PRO A 48 -0.86 -19.47 -46.29
C PRO A 48 -2.28 -20.11 -46.41
N LEU A 49 -2.33 -21.42 -46.26
CA LEU A 49 -3.58 -22.18 -46.20
C LEU A 49 -4.36 -21.75 -44.94
N LYS A 50 -5.63 -21.42 -45.16
CA LYS A 50 -6.57 -21.15 -44.03
C LYS A 50 -6.98 -22.46 -43.36
N ASP A 51 -7.75 -22.34 -42.28
CA ASP A 51 -8.37 -23.47 -41.63
C ASP A 51 -9.25 -24.25 -42.59
N GLY A 52 -9.11 -25.57 -42.55
CA GLY A 52 -9.84 -26.48 -43.43
C GLY A 52 -9.10 -27.78 -43.72
N PHE A 53 -9.69 -28.59 -44.62
CA PHE A 53 -9.08 -29.83 -45.06
C PHE A 53 -8.54 -29.70 -46.47
N TYR A 54 -7.30 -30.15 -46.68
CA TYR A 54 -6.57 -30.03 -47.94
C TYR A 54 -6.05 -31.38 -48.37
N TRP A 55 -6.35 -31.73 -49.60
CA TRP A 55 -5.74 -32.90 -50.24
C TRP A 55 -4.33 -32.57 -50.68
N ARG A 56 -3.38 -33.47 -50.41
CA ARG A 56 -1.99 -33.31 -50.82
C ARG A 56 -1.48 -34.57 -51.54
N ALA A 57 -0.59 -34.38 -52.49
CA ALA A 57 0.16 -35.48 -53.07
C ALA A 57 1.12 -36.08 -52.02
N PRO A 58 1.51 -37.35 -52.14
CA PRO A 58 2.34 -38.01 -51.12
C PRO A 58 3.72 -37.37 -50.94
N TRP A 59 4.19 -36.67 -51.92
CA TRP A 59 5.49 -35.96 -51.91
C TRP A 59 5.41 -34.51 -51.47
N ASN A 60 4.24 -33.97 -51.23
CA ASN A 60 4.04 -32.63 -50.72
C ASN A 60 3.96 -32.67 -49.18
N ASP A 61 4.54 -31.68 -48.55
CA ASP A 61 4.41 -31.50 -47.09
C ASP A 61 3.67 -30.22 -46.76
N VAL A 62 3.05 -30.18 -45.55
CA VAL A 62 2.41 -28.98 -45.04
C VAL A 62 3.02 -28.66 -43.69
N TYR A 63 3.66 -27.50 -43.61
CA TYR A 63 4.19 -26.96 -42.36
C TYR A 63 3.09 -26.15 -41.71
N LEU A 64 2.76 -26.50 -40.46
CA LEU A 64 1.72 -25.84 -39.66
C LEU A 64 2.35 -24.83 -38.71
N TYR A 65 1.86 -23.60 -38.75
CA TYR A 65 2.24 -22.51 -37.88
C TYR A 65 1.07 -22.14 -36.99
N ASP A 66 1.25 -22.14 -35.67
CA ASP A 66 0.25 -21.62 -34.71
C ASP A 66 0.31 -20.09 -34.71
N VAL A 67 -0.79 -19.45 -35.10
CA VAL A 67 -0.93 -17.99 -35.21
C VAL A 67 -1.75 -17.40 -34.07
N ARG A 68 -2.04 -18.19 -33.03
CA ARG A 68 -2.66 -17.73 -31.80
C ARG A 68 -1.64 -17.01 -30.94
N TRP A 69 -2.11 -16.25 -29.99
CA TRP A 69 -1.27 -15.63 -28.97
C TRP A 69 -0.61 -16.70 -28.09
N GLN A 70 0.70 -16.67 -28.02
CA GLN A 70 1.52 -17.59 -27.25
C GLN A 70 2.29 -16.81 -26.20
N SER A 71 2.37 -17.35 -24.99
CA SER A 71 3.14 -16.77 -23.89
C SER A 71 4.39 -17.60 -23.65
N PHE A 72 5.54 -16.92 -23.64
CA PHE A 72 6.84 -17.50 -23.30
C PHE A 72 7.39 -16.81 -22.07
N THR A 73 7.76 -17.60 -21.08
CA THR A 73 8.33 -17.09 -19.81
C THR A 73 9.77 -17.57 -19.70
N GLU A 74 10.68 -16.63 -19.44
CA GLU A 74 12.12 -16.90 -19.32
C GLU A 74 12.66 -16.33 -18.02
N GLY A 75 13.57 -17.07 -17.38
CA GLY A 75 14.41 -16.57 -16.29
C GLY A 75 15.67 -15.93 -16.88
N ILE A 76 15.94 -14.71 -16.49
CA ILE A 76 16.98 -13.88 -17.11
C ILE A 76 17.93 -13.40 -16.02
N ASP A 77 19.18 -13.83 -16.10
CA ASP A 77 20.26 -13.29 -15.28
C ASP A 77 20.66 -11.92 -15.81
N ALA A 78 20.53 -10.90 -15.00
CA ALA A 78 20.90 -9.52 -15.31
C ALA A 78 21.76 -8.93 -14.19
N LEU A 79 22.54 -7.90 -14.52
CA LEU A 79 23.20 -7.05 -13.53
C LEU A 79 22.37 -5.78 -13.36
N SER A 80 22.17 -5.36 -12.10
CA SER A 80 21.57 -4.07 -11.77
C SER A 80 22.58 -2.93 -11.94
N ALA A 81 22.12 -1.68 -11.84
CA ALA A 81 22.99 -0.50 -11.83
C ALA A 81 23.99 -0.48 -10.64
N ASP A 82 23.71 -1.27 -9.61
CA ASP A 82 24.58 -1.41 -8.42
C ASP A 82 25.58 -2.57 -8.56
N ASP A 83 25.78 -3.11 -9.76
CA ASP A 83 26.63 -4.28 -10.06
C ASP A 83 26.22 -5.57 -9.30
N LEU A 84 24.97 -5.67 -8.90
CA LEU A 84 24.42 -6.85 -8.22
C LEU A 84 23.68 -7.74 -9.21
N GLN A 85 23.89 -9.05 -9.09
CA GLN A 85 23.20 -10.04 -9.92
C GLN A 85 21.75 -10.20 -9.46
N VAL A 86 20.82 -10.06 -10.42
CA VAL A 86 19.37 -10.29 -10.22
C VAL A 86 18.87 -11.29 -11.25
N ILE A 87 17.97 -12.16 -10.82
CA ILE A 87 17.27 -13.08 -11.71
C ILE A 87 15.86 -12.52 -11.91
N VAL A 88 15.58 -12.10 -13.15
CA VAL A 88 14.28 -11.53 -13.50
C VAL A 88 13.50 -12.54 -14.32
N LYS A 89 12.32 -12.95 -13.87
CA LYS A 89 11.37 -13.74 -14.65
C LYS A 89 10.51 -12.79 -15.47
N ALA A 90 10.61 -12.89 -16.79
CA ALA A 90 9.85 -12.07 -17.70
C ALA A 90 9.07 -12.94 -18.69
N ALA A 91 7.84 -12.54 -18.97
CA ALA A 91 6.96 -13.17 -19.93
C ALA A 91 6.74 -12.27 -21.14
N ILE A 92 6.80 -12.84 -22.33
CA ILE A 92 6.46 -12.16 -23.59
C ILE A 92 5.26 -12.86 -24.23
N ILE A 93 4.26 -12.10 -24.64
CA ILE A 93 3.11 -12.58 -25.40
C ILE A 93 3.22 -12.09 -26.82
N LEU A 94 3.34 -13.02 -27.75
CA LEU A 94 3.50 -12.74 -29.17
C LEU A 94 2.81 -13.79 -30.04
N ARG A 95 2.69 -13.50 -31.32
CA ARG A 95 2.21 -14.45 -32.34
C ARG A 95 2.84 -14.13 -33.70
N PRO A 96 2.95 -15.12 -34.60
CA PRO A 96 3.17 -14.88 -36.03
C PRO A 96 2.02 -14.04 -36.62
N ILE A 97 2.33 -13.15 -37.55
CA ILE A 97 1.33 -12.41 -38.33
C ILE A 97 0.72 -13.39 -39.34
N PRO A 98 -0.59 -13.70 -39.30
CA PRO A 98 -1.16 -14.78 -40.12
C PRO A 98 -0.97 -14.63 -41.63
N GLU A 99 -0.91 -13.41 -42.12
CA GLU A 99 -0.73 -13.06 -43.53
C GLU A 99 0.70 -13.14 -43.96
N GLU A 100 1.65 -13.06 -43.04
CA GLU A 100 3.09 -12.96 -43.25
C GLU A 100 3.85 -14.24 -42.89
N VAL A 101 3.13 -15.34 -42.61
CA VAL A 101 3.72 -16.62 -42.16
C VAL A 101 4.66 -17.17 -43.23
N TYR A 102 4.43 -16.90 -44.55
CA TYR A 102 5.34 -17.27 -45.61
C TYR A 102 6.73 -16.67 -45.45
N PHE A 103 6.79 -15.37 -45.18
CA PHE A 103 8.06 -14.66 -44.97
C PHE A 103 8.76 -15.14 -43.69
N LEU A 104 8.01 -15.34 -42.61
CA LEU A 104 8.55 -15.92 -41.40
C LEU A 104 9.15 -17.31 -41.64
N ALA A 105 8.45 -18.16 -42.37
CA ALA A 105 8.92 -19.50 -42.73
C ALA A 105 10.17 -19.47 -43.59
N HIS A 106 10.23 -18.53 -44.53
CA HIS A 106 11.35 -18.41 -45.49
C HIS A 106 12.61 -17.85 -44.81
N GLU A 107 12.48 -16.84 -43.97
CA GLU A 107 13.61 -16.16 -43.31
C GLU A 107 14.09 -16.87 -42.03
N VAL A 108 13.19 -17.40 -41.23
CA VAL A 108 13.50 -17.89 -39.88
C VAL A 108 13.22 -19.38 -39.72
N GLY A 109 12.10 -19.85 -40.27
CA GLY A 109 11.61 -21.20 -40.10
C GLY A 109 10.62 -21.37 -38.91
N PRO A 110 10.25 -22.63 -38.60
CA PRO A 110 9.24 -22.92 -37.57
C PRO A 110 9.69 -22.56 -36.18
N ASP A 111 11.00 -22.61 -35.89
CA ASP A 111 11.55 -22.36 -34.56
C ASP A 111 11.88 -20.87 -34.33
N PHE A 112 10.98 -19.98 -34.71
CA PHE A 112 11.22 -18.52 -34.67
C PHE A 112 11.52 -18.01 -33.24
N TYR A 113 10.90 -18.61 -32.23
CA TYR A 113 11.09 -18.17 -30.86
C TYR A 113 12.53 -18.36 -30.35
N PRO A 114 13.10 -19.59 -30.31
CA PRO A 114 14.45 -19.79 -29.82
C PRO A 114 15.53 -19.16 -30.71
N ARG A 115 15.25 -19.00 -32.02
CA ARG A 115 16.23 -18.48 -32.97
C ARG A 115 16.39 -16.98 -32.98
N ILE A 116 15.29 -16.22 -32.89
CA ILE A 116 15.31 -14.77 -33.02
C ILE A 116 14.71 -14.08 -31.79
N VAL A 117 13.52 -14.51 -31.35
CA VAL A 117 12.80 -13.79 -30.28
C VAL A 117 13.54 -13.88 -28.95
N LYS A 118 13.88 -15.10 -28.52
CA LYS A 118 14.52 -15.33 -27.22
C LYS A 118 15.82 -14.54 -27.03
N PRO A 119 16.81 -14.57 -27.93
CA PRO A 119 18.06 -13.82 -27.74
C PRO A 119 17.84 -12.30 -27.69
N GLU A 120 16.96 -11.75 -28.53
CA GLU A 120 16.65 -10.32 -28.52
C GLU A 120 15.88 -9.89 -27.29
N PHE A 121 14.94 -10.74 -26.84
CA PHE A 121 14.18 -10.52 -25.62
C PHE A 121 15.09 -10.52 -24.38
N LEU A 122 15.96 -11.53 -24.25
CA LEU A 122 16.93 -11.60 -23.15
C LEU A 122 17.87 -10.39 -23.14
N ALA A 123 18.38 -10.00 -24.32
CA ALA A 123 19.26 -8.85 -24.44
C ALA A 123 18.56 -7.53 -24.08
N ALA A 124 17.29 -7.35 -24.49
CA ALA A 124 16.51 -6.17 -24.15
C ALA A 124 16.24 -6.07 -22.66
N VAL A 125 15.84 -7.19 -22.00
CA VAL A 125 15.62 -7.20 -20.56
C VAL A 125 16.89 -6.85 -19.80
N ARG A 126 18.03 -7.47 -20.13
CA ARG A 126 19.33 -7.16 -19.50
C ARG A 126 19.71 -5.70 -19.66
N SER A 127 19.57 -5.16 -20.86
CA SER A 127 19.92 -3.77 -21.15
C SER A 127 19.07 -2.77 -20.39
N VAL A 128 17.77 -3.03 -20.23
CA VAL A 128 16.88 -2.13 -19.50
C VAL A 128 17.08 -2.27 -17.99
N VAL A 129 17.19 -3.51 -17.48
CA VAL A 129 17.38 -3.78 -16.04
C VAL A 129 18.69 -3.18 -15.51
N SER A 130 19.76 -3.19 -16.31
CA SER A 130 21.06 -2.60 -15.92
C SER A 130 21.01 -1.08 -15.65
N GLY A 131 19.95 -0.40 -16.06
CA GLY A 131 19.74 1.01 -15.76
C GLY A 131 19.03 1.27 -14.43
N TYR A 132 18.66 0.23 -13.66
CA TYR A 132 17.91 0.33 -12.43
C TYR A 132 18.67 -0.31 -11.26
N SER A 133 18.59 0.34 -10.09
CA SER A 133 19.07 -0.26 -8.84
C SER A 133 18.24 -1.51 -8.50
N MET A 134 18.88 -2.51 -7.91
CA MET A 134 18.29 -3.79 -7.55
C MET A 134 16.97 -3.63 -6.75
N VAL A 135 16.96 -2.72 -5.78
CA VAL A 135 15.80 -2.47 -4.92
C VAL A 135 14.63 -1.84 -5.68
N THR A 136 14.92 -1.06 -6.72
CA THR A 136 13.90 -0.35 -7.51
C THR A 136 13.30 -1.20 -8.63
N VAL A 137 13.92 -2.31 -9.01
CA VAL A 137 13.42 -3.19 -10.08
C VAL A 137 12.01 -3.71 -9.80
N PRO A 138 11.68 -4.25 -8.61
CA PRO A 138 10.32 -4.69 -8.31
C PRO A 138 9.30 -3.54 -8.29
N GLU A 139 9.68 -2.40 -7.70
CA GLU A 139 8.81 -1.22 -7.57
C GLU A 139 8.44 -0.62 -8.93
N LYS A 140 9.40 -0.64 -9.87
CA LYS A 140 9.24 -0.08 -11.23
C LYS A 140 9.03 -1.14 -12.30
N SER A 141 8.57 -2.33 -11.92
CA SER A 141 8.37 -3.46 -12.84
C SER A 141 7.53 -3.11 -14.07
N SER A 142 6.46 -2.33 -13.91
CA SER A 142 5.60 -1.87 -14.99
C SER A 142 6.30 -0.89 -15.96
N GLU A 143 7.10 0.04 -15.42
CA GLU A 143 7.90 0.96 -16.24
C GLU A 143 8.98 0.21 -17.04
N ILE A 144 9.67 -0.71 -16.37
CA ILE A 144 10.69 -1.55 -16.99
C ILE A 144 10.07 -2.41 -18.09
N ALA A 145 8.91 -3.05 -17.83
CA ALA A 145 8.19 -3.84 -18.83
C ALA A 145 7.85 -3.02 -20.07
N SER A 146 7.37 -1.79 -19.90
CA SER A 146 7.06 -0.88 -21.01
C SER A 146 8.29 -0.49 -21.82
N LYS A 147 9.42 -0.23 -21.16
CA LYS A 147 10.69 0.06 -21.83
C LYS A 147 11.25 -1.15 -22.60
N VAL A 148 11.19 -2.33 -21.96
CA VAL A 148 11.59 -3.59 -22.62
C VAL A 148 10.72 -3.84 -23.85
N GLN A 149 9.39 -3.63 -23.73
CA GLN A 149 8.48 -3.77 -24.85
C GLN A 149 8.84 -2.85 -26.01
N ALA A 150 9.14 -1.59 -25.75
CA ALA A 150 9.55 -0.63 -26.79
C ALA A 150 10.83 -1.09 -27.50
N VAL A 151 11.83 -1.55 -26.75
CA VAL A 151 13.11 -2.06 -27.31
C VAL A 151 12.89 -3.33 -28.13
N VAL A 152 12.11 -4.28 -27.62
CA VAL A 152 11.84 -5.56 -28.30
C VAL A 152 11.04 -5.34 -29.58
N VAL A 153 10.01 -4.48 -29.54
CA VAL A 153 9.21 -4.14 -30.73
C VAL A 153 10.10 -3.53 -31.82
N GLU A 154 11.01 -2.63 -31.47
CA GLU A 154 11.92 -2.02 -32.46
C GLU A 154 12.91 -3.04 -33.02
N LYS A 155 13.47 -3.93 -32.18
CA LYS A 155 14.43 -4.97 -32.64
C LYS A 155 13.77 -6.06 -33.49
N LEU A 156 12.53 -6.40 -33.21
CA LEU A 156 11.77 -7.41 -33.94
C LEU A 156 10.93 -6.85 -35.10
N LYS A 157 11.05 -5.55 -35.35
CA LYS A 157 10.38 -4.89 -36.46
C LYS A 157 10.78 -5.52 -37.82
N GLY A 158 9.79 -5.87 -38.64
CA GLY A 158 10.00 -6.53 -39.93
C GLY A 158 10.33 -8.03 -39.82
N ARG A 159 10.16 -8.65 -38.64
CA ARG A 159 10.34 -10.12 -38.47
C ARG A 159 9.04 -10.91 -38.50
N HIS A 160 7.98 -10.32 -39.02
CA HIS A 160 6.68 -10.98 -39.26
C HIS A 160 6.02 -11.52 -37.99
N LEU A 161 6.31 -10.86 -36.85
CA LEU A 161 5.80 -11.18 -35.51
C LEU A 161 5.03 -10.00 -34.92
N ALA A 162 3.88 -10.28 -34.33
CA ALA A 162 3.12 -9.31 -33.55
C ALA A 162 3.36 -9.55 -32.05
N ILE A 163 3.77 -8.51 -31.33
CA ILE A 163 3.99 -8.53 -29.88
C ILE A 163 2.80 -7.83 -29.22
N GLN A 164 2.15 -8.51 -28.28
CA GLN A 164 1.01 -7.95 -27.55
C GLN A 164 1.48 -7.21 -26.30
N SER A 165 2.23 -7.88 -25.46
CA SER A 165 2.70 -7.32 -24.18
C SER A 165 3.91 -8.06 -23.65
N ILE A 166 4.66 -7.38 -22.80
CA ILE A 166 5.72 -7.97 -21.99
C ILE A 166 5.39 -7.66 -20.53
N ALA A 167 5.58 -8.65 -19.67
CA ALA A 167 5.38 -8.52 -18.23
C ALA A 167 6.60 -9.04 -17.50
N LEU A 168 7.03 -8.32 -16.46
CA LEU A 168 7.94 -8.87 -15.46
C LEU A 168 7.09 -9.57 -14.40
N ALA A 169 7.31 -10.87 -14.23
CA ALA A 169 6.50 -11.70 -13.35
C ALA A 169 7.06 -11.74 -11.93
N ASP A 170 8.38 -11.88 -11.79
CA ASP A 170 9.03 -12.06 -10.50
C ASP A 170 10.50 -11.63 -10.58
N VAL A 171 11.05 -11.21 -9.44
CA VAL A 171 12.46 -10.84 -9.31
C VAL A 171 13.05 -11.60 -8.12
N ASP A 172 13.90 -12.57 -8.42
CA ASP A 172 14.57 -13.37 -7.40
C ASP A 172 15.91 -12.73 -7.03
N PHE A 173 16.15 -12.57 -5.73
CA PHE A 173 17.37 -12.00 -5.18
C PHE A 173 18.25 -13.10 -4.54
N PRO A 174 19.58 -13.00 -4.64
CA PRO A 174 20.47 -13.84 -3.86
C PRO A 174 20.24 -13.65 -2.35
N GLN A 175 20.30 -14.74 -1.59
CA GLN A 175 20.03 -14.75 -0.13
C GLN A 175 20.85 -13.71 0.64
N ILE A 176 22.10 -13.50 0.25
CA ILE A 176 22.97 -12.52 0.90
C ILE A 176 22.44 -11.08 0.76
N VAL A 177 21.79 -10.77 -0.34
CA VAL A 177 21.21 -9.45 -0.60
C VAL A 177 19.88 -9.31 0.14
N LEU A 178 19.09 -10.38 0.15
CA LEU A 178 17.82 -10.40 0.88
C LEU A 178 18.07 -10.09 2.37
N SER A 179 19.04 -10.76 2.99
CA SER A 179 19.40 -10.52 4.39
C SER A 179 19.90 -9.10 4.65
N ALA A 180 20.64 -8.51 3.70
CA ALA A 180 21.10 -7.12 3.82
C ALA A 180 19.95 -6.10 3.71
N ILE A 181 18.99 -6.35 2.83
CA ILE A 181 17.76 -5.54 2.69
C ILE A 181 16.92 -5.63 3.96
N GLU A 182 16.70 -6.85 4.49
CA GLU A 182 15.96 -7.07 5.74
C GLU A 182 16.61 -6.34 6.92
N GLN A 183 17.95 -6.42 7.05
CA GLN A 183 18.67 -5.69 8.09
C GLN A 183 18.56 -4.18 7.94
N LYS A 184 18.63 -3.66 6.70
CA LYS A 184 18.45 -2.23 6.44
C LYS A 184 17.04 -1.78 6.82
N GLN A 185 16.01 -2.51 6.39
CA GLN A 185 14.62 -2.21 6.73
C GLN A 185 14.37 -2.27 8.24
N ALA A 186 14.94 -3.27 8.93
CA ALA A 186 14.83 -3.37 10.38
C ALA A 186 15.44 -2.15 11.09
N LYS A 187 16.61 -1.67 10.63
CA LYS A 187 17.23 -0.45 11.16
C LYS A 187 16.46 0.83 10.84
N GLU A 188 15.87 0.93 9.67
CA GLU A 188 15.00 2.06 9.31
C GLU A 188 13.75 2.09 10.19
N GLN A 189 13.09 0.93 10.40
CA GLN A 189 11.96 0.83 11.31
C GLN A 189 12.33 1.16 12.77
N GLU A 190 13.48 0.69 13.24
CA GLU A 190 13.98 1.04 14.58
C GLU A 190 14.23 2.55 14.72
N LYS A 191 14.78 3.18 13.68
CA LYS A 191 14.97 4.63 13.64
C LYS A 191 13.64 5.39 13.70
N GLU A 192 12.66 4.98 12.87
CA GLU A 192 11.31 5.56 12.88
C GLU A 192 10.64 5.40 14.24
N GLN A 193 10.73 4.22 14.87
CA GLN A 193 10.23 4.02 16.22
C GLN A 193 10.83 4.98 17.23
N LYS A 194 12.16 5.16 17.22
CA LYS A 194 12.82 6.11 18.10
C LYS A 194 12.41 7.57 17.85
N GLU A 195 12.20 7.94 16.59
CA GLU A 195 11.67 9.26 16.24
C GLU A 195 10.25 9.47 16.78
N PHE A 196 9.37 8.45 16.67
CA PHE A 196 8.04 8.49 17.27
C PHE A 196 8.07 8.53 18.79
N GLU A 197 8.94 7.75 19.45
CA GLU A 197 9.13 7.79 20.90
C GLU A 197 9.57 9.18 21.39
N LEU A 198 10.54 9.80 20.69
CA LEU A 198 10.98 11.16 20.97
C LEU A 198 9.84 12.18 20.77
N MET A 199 9.05 12.02 19.70
CA MET A 199 7.89 12.89 19.45
C MET A 199 6.84 12.75 20.56
N ILE A 200 6.52 11.53 20.99
CA ILE A 200 5.61 11.28 22.12
C ILE A 200 6.14 11.91 23.39
N ALA A 201 7.41 11.65 23.73
CA ALA A 201 8.02 12.21 24.94
C ALA A 201 8.04 13.76 24.94
N THR A 202 8.30 14.38 23.78
CA THR A 202 8.23 15.84 23.66
C THR A 202 6.80 16.36 23.82
N LYS A 203 5.81 15.67 23.26
CA LYS A 203 4.39 16.02 23.41
C LYS A 203 3.89 15.83 24.84
N ASP A 204 4.27 14.76 25.49
CA ASP A 204 3.95 14.51 26.89
C ASP A 204 4.53 15.59 27.81
N ALA A 205 5.78 16.00 27.58
CA ALA A 205 6.40 17.10 28.29
C ALA A 205 5.68 18.45 28.05
N GLU A 206 5.25 18.72 26.82
CA GLU A 206 4.47 19.90 26.47
C GLU A 206 3.09 19.89 27.15
N ILE A 207 2.40 18.75 27.16
CA ILE A 207 1.12 18.56 27.86
C ILE A 207 1.28 18.77 29.35
N ALA A 208 2.33 18.18 29.96
CA ALA A 208 2.61 18.34 31.38
C ALA A 208 2.86 19.81 31.74
N ARG A 209 3.65 20.54 30.95
CA ARG A 209 3.89 21.98 31.11
C ARG A 209 2.61 22.80 30.99
N THR A 210 1.78 22.50 29.99
CA THR A 210 0.51 23.19 29.74
C THR A 210 -0.45 22.95 30.89
N ARG A 211 -0.53 21.70 31.42
CA ARG A 211 -1.36 21.34 32.55
C ARG A 211 -0.91 22.08 33.83
N ALA A 212 0.38 22.03 34.15
CA ALA A 212 0.94 22.74 35.30
C ALA A 212 0.70 24.25 35.24
N LYS A 213 0.84 24.86 34.06
CA LYS A 213 0.53 26.26 33.82
C LYS A 213 -0.96 26.54 34.00
N GLY A 214 -1.85 25.69 33.45
CA GLY A 214 -3.29 25.81 33.63
C GLY A 214 -3.74 25.66 35.09
N GLU A 215 -3.13 24.75 35.85
CA GLU A 215 -3.39 24.59 37.29
C GLU A 215 -2.94 25.84 38.08
N GLY A 216 -1.73 26.36 37.78
CA GLY A 216 -1.25 27.58 38.38
C GLY A 216 -2.14 28.80 38.08
N ASP A 217 -2.56 28.97 36.85
CA ASP A 217 -3.48 30.04 36.45
C ASP A 217 -4.85 29.86 37.10
N SER A 218 -5.36 28.63 37.22
CA SER A 218 -6.62 28.34 37.91
C SER A 218 -6.57 28.72 39.39
N ILE A 219 -5.47 28.36 40.08
CA ILE A 219 -5.26 28.73 41.48
C ILE A 219 -5.19 30.25 41.62
N ARG A 220 -4.45 30.95 40.76
CA ARG A 220 -4.35 32.41 40.76
C ARG A 220 -5.72 33.08 40.56
N ILE A 221 -6.47 32.68 39.55
CA ILE A 221 -7.81 33.22 39.24
C ILE A 221 -8.76 32.99 40.40
N ARG A 222 -8.72 31.81 41.05
CA ARG A 222 -9.54 31.51 42.22
C ARG A 222 -9.19 32.41 43.41
N ALA A 223 -7.88 32.56 43.72
CA ALA A 223 -7.41 33.43 44.79
C ALA A 223 -7.78 34.90 44.56
N GLU A 224 -7.63 35.39 43.33
CA GLU A 224 -8.05 36.75 42.93
C GLU A 224 -9.58 36.93 43.11
N GLY A 225 -10.38 35.93 42.68
CA GLY A 225 -11.83 35.94 42.83
C GLY A 225 -12.28 35.91 44.30
N GLU A 226 -11.60 35.11 45.13
CA GLU A 226 -11.87 35.08 46.60
C GLU A 226 -11.51 36.38 47.25
N ALA A 227 -10.34 36.97 46.95
CA ALA A 227 -9.91 38.28 47.47
C ALA A 227 -10.89 39.40 47.07
N GLU A 228 -11.31 39.44 45.82
CA GLU A 228 -12.29 40.43 45.37
C GLU A 228 -13.68 40.20 46.02
N GLY A 229 -14.07 38.93 46.17
CA GLY A 229 -15.30 38.59 46.90
C GLY A 229 -15.28 39.02 48.39
N LEU A 230 -14.11 38.87 49.06
CA LEU A 230 -13.90 39.38 50.40
C LEU A 230 -13.93 40.90 50.45
N ARG A 231 -13.31 41.60 49.49
CA ARG A 231 -13.31 43.04 49.36
C ARG A 231 -14.72 43.61 49.19
N ILE A 232 -15.52 43.01 48.31
CA ILE A 232 -16.91 43.38 48.05
C ILE A 232 -17.76 43.18 49.33
N ARG A 233 -17.59 42.05 50.04
CA ARG A 233 -18.31 41.77 51.30
C ARG A 233 -17.91 42.78 52.37
N ALA A 234 -16.63 43.10 52.53
CA ALA A 234 -16.15 44.08 53.50
C ALA A 234 -16.73 45.49 53.24
N ILE A 235 -16.74 45.94 51.97
CA ILE A 235 -17.37 47.21 51.54
C ILE A 235 -18.87 47.19 51.85
N GLY A 236 -19.55 46.09 51.52
CA GLY A 236 -20.96 45.90 51.77
C GLY A 236 -21.29 46.00 53.32
N GLN A 237 -20.49 45.33 54.15
CA GLN A 237 -20.62 45.39 55.61
C GLN A 237 -20.32 46.77 56.13
N ALA A 238 -19.28 47.43 55.72
CA ALA A 238 -18.96 48.81 56.11
C ALA A 238 -20.08 49.78 55.77
N LYS A 239 -20.64 49.67 54.52
CA LYS A 239 -21.78 50.49 54.12
C LYS A 239 -23.06 50.18 54.92
N ALA A 240 -23.30 48.92 55.20
CA ALA A 240 -24.43 48.51 56.11
C ALA A 240 -24.25 49.05 57.48
N GLN A 241 -23.05 48.95 58.13
CA GLN A 241 -22.74 49.53 59.42
C GLN A 241 -22.88 51.05 59.46
N GLU A 242 -22.39 51.74 58.42
CA GLU A 242 -22.53 53.19 58.31
C GLU A 242 -24.04 53.60 58.30
N THR A 243 -24.84 52.86 57.49
CA THR A 243 -26.29 53.07 57.41
C THR A 243 -26.97 52.82 58.77
N ILE A 244 -26.61 51.71 59.44
CA ILE A 244 -27.14 51.36 60.75
C ILE A 244 -26.74 52.46 61.76
N THR A 245 -25.48 52.89 61.81
CA THR A 245 -25.01 53.93 62.75
C THR A 245 -25.70 55.26 62.50
N LYS A 246 -26.04 55.61 61.27
CA LYS A 246 -26.78 56.85 60.94
C LYS A 246 -28.25 56.75 61.36
N THR A 247 -28.84 55.61 61.42
CA THR A 247 -30.27 55.38 61.75
C THR A 247 -30.51 55.00 63.23
N LEU A 248 -29.49 54.52 63.92
CA LEU A 248 -29.58 54.13 65.36
C LEU A 248 -29.32 55.32 66.27
N THR A 249 -30.37 55.93 66.70
CA THR A 249 -30.29 56.97 67.77
C THR A 249 -30.09 56.28 69.14
N ALA A 250 -29.39 57.02 70.04
CA ALA A 250 -29.13 56.52 71.40
C ALA A 250 -30.40 56.07 72.16
N ASP A 251 -31.51 56.75 71.89
CA ASP A 251 -32.82 56.39 72.46
C ASP A 251 -33.43 55.11 71.94
N TYR A 252 -33.23 54.80 70.66
CA TYR A 252 -33.66 53.52 70.03
C TYR A 252 -32.83 52.33 70.54
N LEU A 253 -31.54 52.54 70.81
CA LEU A 253 -30.70 51.52 71.43
C LEU A 253 -31.11 51.22 72.88
N ARG A 254 -31.46 52.25 73.63
CA ARG A 254 -31.98 52.09 74.99
C ARG A 254 -33.33 51.34 74.96
N TYR A 255 -34.22 51.71 74.06
CA TYR A 255 -35.53 51.04 73.90
C TYR A 255 -35.35 49.54 73.60
N LYS A 256 -34.49 49.22 72.61
CA LYS A 256 -34.20 47.86 72.20
C LYS A 256 -33.55 47.03 73.34
N LEU A 257 -32.76 47.65 74.17
CA LEU A 257 -32.14 47.01 75.33
C LEU A 257 -33.18 46.61 76.35
N TYR A 258 -34.22 47.45 76.54
CA TYR A 258 -35.33 47.16 77.50
C TYR A 258 -36.34 46.18 76.91
N ASP A 259 -36.51 46.11 75.64
CA ASP A 259 -37.51 45.28 74.96
C ASP A 259 -36.97 43.83 74.63
N SER A 260 -35.73 43.55 74.96
CA SER A 260 -35.13 42.25 74.72
C SER A 260 -35.37 41.25 75.82
N PRO A 261 -36.25 40.23 75.69
CA PRO A 261 -36.68 39.35 76.73
C PRO A 261 -35.61 38.47 77.39
N ASN A 262 -34.37 38.47 76.85
CA ASN A 262 -33.27 37.61 77.31
C ASN A 262 -32.00 38.36 77.74
N SER A 263 -32.03 39.68 77.94
CA SER A 263 -30.89 40.43 78.43
C SER A 263 -30.89 40.55 79.96
N LYS A 264 -30.03 39.81 80.62
CA LYS A 264 -29.66 40.06 82.02
C LYS A 264 -28.73 41.27 82.07
N LEU A 265 -29.31 42.42 82.52
CA LEU A 265 -28.51 43.61 82.72
C LEU A 265 -27.79 43.46 84.05
N VAL A 266 -26.48 43.30 84.03
CA VAL A 266 -25.64 43.40 85.24
C VAL A 266 -25.10 44.83 85.31
N LEU A 267 -25.69 45.60 86.27
CA LEU A 267 -25.22 46.94 86.61
C LEU A 267 -23.96 46.80 87.44
N LEU A 268 -22.78 47.12 86.87
CA LEU A 268 -21.56 47.28 87.61
C LEU A 268 -21.51 48.72 88.23
N PRO A 269 -21.08 48.88 89.46
CA PRO A 269 -21.05 50.22 90.07
C PRO A 269 -19.95 51.09 89.56
N ASP A 270 -20.34 52.16 89.01
CA ASP A 270 -19.85 53.52 89.00
C ASP A 270 -18.41 53.84 88.52
N LYS A 271 -17.79 53.14 87.64
CA LYS A 271 -16.61 53.68 86.88
C LYS A 271 -16.35 53.20 85.45
N LEU A 272 -17.27 52.43 84.86
CA LEU A 272 -17.19 52.04 83.45
C LEU A 272 -18.47 52.35 82.72
N ASN A 273 -18.46 53.42 81.98
CA ASN A 273 -19.65 53.95 81.25
C ASN A 273 -19.98 53.14 79.92
N VAL A 274 -19.81 51.81 80.00
CA VAL A 274 -20.09 50.93 78.86
C VAL A 274 -20.80 49.67 79.39
N PRO A 275 -22.08 49.41 79.00
CA PRO A 275 -22.73 48.14 79.27
C PRO A 275 -22.06 46.99 78.57
N ILE A 276 -21.55 46.01 79.31
CA ILE A 276 -21.03 44.74 78.79
C ILE A 276 -22.19 43.76 78.70
N LEU A 277 -22.61 43.37 77.51
CA LEU A 277 -23.52 42.28 77.22
C LEU A 277 -22.85 40.94 77.46
N VAL A 278 -23.19 40.23 78.53
CA VAL A 278 -22.74 38.85 78.71
C VAL A 278 -23.85 37.93 78.20
N ASN A 279 -23.54 37.11 77.24
CA ASN A 279 -24.40 36.09 76.66
C ASN A 279 -24.28 34.80 77.53
N PRO A 280 -25.29 34.35 78.29
CA PRO A 280 -25.18 33.19 79.19
C PRO A 280 -25.47 31.84 78.52
N GLY A 281 -25.07 31.68 77.24
CA GLY A 281 -25.50 30.52 76.51
C GLY A 281 -24.38 29.73 75.79
N SER A 282 -23.14 29.71 76.28
CA SER A 282 -22.10 28.85 75.68
C SER A 282 -21.22 28.14 76.70
N ASP A 283 -21.89 27.27 77.54
CA ASP A 283 -21.16 26.20 78.19
C ASP A 283 -21.08 25.00 77.26
N GLN A 284 -20.04 24.99 76.39
CA GLN A 284 -19.49 23.75 75.80
C GLN A 284 -17.97 23.74 76.01
N PRO A 285 -17.42 22.70 76.64
CA PRO A 285 -15.96 22.59 76.83
C PRO A 285 -15.29 22.28 75.52
N HIS A 286 -14.30 23.11 75.18
CA HIS A 286 -13.36 22.86 74.09
C HIS A 286 -12.64 21.54 74.36
N GLN A 287 -12.96 20.48 73.59
CA GLN A 287 -12.08 19.32 73.47
C GLN A 287 -10.84 19.72 72.63
N LEU A 288 -9.71 19.72 73.29
CA LEU A 288 -8.42 19.81 72.70
C LEU A 288 -8.17 18.55 71.78
N ILE A 289 -8.16 18.73 70.50
CA ILE A 289 -7.73 17.68 69.58
C ILE A 289 -6.20 17.59 69.68
N GLN A 290 -5.72 16.53 70.34
CA GLN A 290 -4.34 16.12 70.34
C GLN A 290 -4.03 15.61 68.94
N ASN A 291 -3.08 16.26 68.24
CA ASN A 291 -2.42 15.74 67.09
C ASN A 291 -1.46 14.63 67.51
N ASP A 292 -1.82 13.39 67.24
CA ASP A 292 -0.87 12.28 67.22
C ASP A 292 -0.24 12.20 65.81
N ALA A 293 0.95 12.69 65.76
CA ALA A 293 1.92 12.32 64.71
C ALA A 293 2.47 10.92 65.05
N HIS A 294 2.18 9.91 64.21
CA HIS A 294 3.11 8.79 64.04
C HIS A 294 2.81 8.01 62.76
N SER A 295 3.80 8.04 61.85
CA SER A 295 4.47 6.91 61.15
C SER A 295 3.61 5.95 60.33
N ARG A 296 3.73 5.92 59.04
CA ARG A 296 4.64 5.02 58.29
C ARG A 296 4.57 5.36 56.82
#